data_9fe4b56dca44bacab4f06112b7344dc4
#
_entry.id   9fe4b56dca44bacab4f06112b7344dc4
#
_cell.length_a   1.000
_cell.length_b   1.000
_cell.length_c   1.000
_cell.angle_alpha   90.00
_cell.angle_beta   90.00
_cell.angle_gamma   90.00
#
_symmetry.space_group_name_H-M   'P 1'
#
loop_
_entity.id
_entity.type
_entity.pdbx_description
1 polymer ?
#
loop_
_entity_poly.entity_id
_entity_poly.type
_entity_poly.pdbx_seq_one_letter_code
_entity_poly.pdbx_strand_id
1 'polypeptide(L)'
;KGLRMIGQGMHGFTANHPVKVDDIDHELSTPTDKRIFVIEQAMRRGYDVERIHALTKIDRWFLYRLKNIVDTTHALAESDEIDAVDPRLLKLAKQQGFSDFQIARIVMKKAMPDGDTAAMAVRRRRLSLGIRPVVKQIDTLAAEYPAMTNYLYLTYNGSADDIDTATDHRSVVVLGSGAYRIGSSVEFDWCSVNALQTVKREGWRSVMINYNPETVSTDYDMCDRLYFDELTFERVMDILDIEQPHGVILSVGGQIPNNLAVKLDREHVNILGTSAASIDNAEDRNKFSAMLDSLHIDQPRWRELTNFDDITSFIDEVGFPVLVRPSYVLSGAAMNVCSNTDELHR
;
A
#
# COMPACT_ATOMS: atom_id res chain seq x y z
N LYS A 1 -4.52 -8.19 -5.27
CA LYS A 1 -3.63 -7.10 -5.67
C LYS A 1 -4.44 -5.86 -6.06
N GLY A 2 -5.32 -5.91 -7.06
CA GLY A 2 -6.14 -4.76 -7.48
C GLY A 2 -6.90 -4.07 -6.34
N LEU A 3 -7.47 -4.82 -5.39
CA LEU A 3 -8.16 -4.23 -4.24
C LEU A 3 -7.25 -3.38 -3.34
N ARG A 4 -5.94 -3.69 -3.25
CA ARG A 4 -4.99 -2.83 -2.53
C ARG A 4 -4.66 -1.55 -3.29
N MET A 5 -4.60 -1.62 -4.62
CA MET A 5 -4.28 -0.47 -5.48
C MET A 5 -5.35 0.62 -5.44
N ILE A 6 -6.60 0.29 -5.07
CA ILE A 6 -7.67 1.29 -4.87
C ILE A 6 -7.35 2.25 -3.71
N GLY A 7 -6.53 1.83 -2.74
CA GLY A 7 -6.08 2.68 -1.65
C GLY A 7 -7.15 3.01 -0.59
N GLN A 8 -8.14 2.15 -0.42
CA GLN A 8 -9.22 2.29 0.58
C GLN A 8 -8.96 1.52 1.88
N GLY A 9 -7.70 1.26 2.21
CA GLY A 9 -7.32 0.54 3.43
C GLY A 9 -7.58 -0.97 3.39
N MET A 10 -7.96 -1.51 2.23
CA MET A 10 -8.17 -2.95 2.06
C MET A 10 -6.86 -3.66 1.75
N HIS A 11 -6.62 -4.78 2.44
CA HIS A 11 -5.40 -5.59 2.27
C HIS A 11 -5.51 -6.62 1.15
N GLY A 12 -6.68 -6.76 0.55
CA GLY A 12 -7.02 -7.72 -0.50
C GLY A 12 -8.45 -8.22 -0.33
N PHE A 13 -8.77 -9.41 -0.84
CA PHE A 13 -10.11 -10.00 -0.70
C PHE A 13 -10.38 -10.44 0.75
N THR A 14 -9.40 -11.03 1.43
CA THR A 14 -9.49 -11.54 2.80
C THR A 14 -8.60 -10.77 3.78
N ALA A 15 -8.67 -11.10 5.07
CA ALA A 15 -7.88 -10.52 6.15
C ALA A 15 -8.08 -9.01 6.37
N ASN A 16 -9.23 -8.49 5.99
CA ASN A 16 -9.66 -7.13 6.27
C ASN A 16 -10.42 -7.04 7.61
N HIS A 17 -10.67 -5.82 8.08
CA HIS A 17 -11.69 -5.63 9.10
C HIS A 17 -13.06 -5.99 8.52
N PRO A 18 -13.93 -6.69 9.29
CA PRO A 18 -15.26 -7.04 8.80
C PRO A 18 -16.05 -5.79 8.39
N VAL A 19 -16.62 -5.80 7.21
CA VAL A 19 -17.66 -4.83 6.84
C VAL A 19 -18.86 -5.12 7.73
N LYS A 20 -19.44 -4.10 8.37
CA LYS A 20 -20.67 -4.29 9.16
C LYS A 20 -21.80 -4.69 8.23
N VAL A 21 -22.38 -5.83 8.45
CA VAL A 21 -23.45 -6.43 7.65
C VAL A 21 -24.51 -6.99 8.60
N ASP A 22 -25.68 -6.40 8.59
CA ASP A 22 -26.81 -6.83 9.41
C ASP A 22 -27.53 -8.03 8.76
N ASP A 23 -27.77 -7.96 7.46
CA ASP A 23 -28.41 -9.01 6.66
C ASP A 23 -27.54 -9.36 5.45
N ILE A 24 -26.87 -10.51 5.50
CA ILE A 24 -25.99 -10.98 4.44
C ILE A 24 -26.76 -11.29 3.14
N ASP A 25 -27.95 -11.88 3.23
CA ASP A 25 -28.71 -12.24 2.04
C ASP A 25 -29.19 -10.99 1.28
N HIS A 26 -29.58 -9.95 2.01
CA HIS A 26 -29.92 -8.65 1.43
C HIS A 26 -28.70 -7.99 0.76
N GLU A 27 -27.58 -7.91 1.46
CA GLU A 27 -26.33 -7.29 0.94
C GLU A 27 -25.73 -8.06 -0.25
N LEU A 28 -25.89 -9.39 -0.31
CA LEU A 28 -25.52 -10.18 -1.48
C LEU A 28 -26.45 -9.92 -2.67
N SER A 29 -27.74 -9.74 -2.43
CA SER A 29 -28.74 -9.52 -3.47
C SER A 29 -28.68 -8.10 -4.05
N THR A 30 -28.22 -7.14 -3.26
CA THR A 30 -28.13 -5.72 -3.64
C THR A 30 -26.71 -5.41 -4.14
N PRO A 31 -26.52 -5.00 -5.41
CA PRO A 31 -25.19 -4.66 -5.93
C PRO A 31 -24.70 -3.33 -5.35
N THR A 32 -23.65 -3.42 -4.51
CA THR A 32 -22.94 -2.30 -3.91
C THR A 32 -21.44 -2.44 -4.12
N ASP A 33 -20.68 -1.37 -3.88
CA ASP A 33 -19.20 -1.38 -3.85
C ASP A 33 -18.63 -2.31 -2.77
N LYS A 34 -19.40 -2.60 -1.72
CA LYS A 34 -19.01 -3.47 -0.61
C LYS A 34 -19.28 -4.95 -0.87
N ARG A 35 -20.09 -5.29 -1.88
CA ARG A 35 -20.58 -6.66 -2.11
C ARG A 35 -19.44 -7.68 -2.25
N ILE A 36 -18.28 -7.31 -2.80
CA ILE A 36 -17.12 -8.19 -2.90
C ILE A 36 -16.66 -8.68 -1.51
N PHE A 37 -16.66 -7.82 -0.50
CA PHE A 37 -16.29 -8.16 0.87
C PHE A 37 -17.41 -8.89 1.63
N VAL A 38 -18.65 -8.64 1.26
CA VAL A 38 -19.81 -9.42 1.78
C VAL A 38 -19.76 -10.86 1.29
N ILE A 39 -19.35 -11.10 0.03
CA ILE A 39 -19.10 -12.45 -0.51
C ILE A 39 -18.04 -13.19 0.32
N GLU A 40 -16.94 -12.52 0.69
CA GLU A 40 -15.92 -13.10 1.56
C GLU A 40 -16.49 -13.50 2.92
N GLN A 41 -17.26 -12.61 3.54
CA GLN A 41 -17.90 -12.91 4.83
C GLN A 41 -18.90 -14.05 4.74
N ALA A 42 -19.70 -14.11 3.67
CA ALA A 42 -20.64 -15.19 3.44
C ALA A 42 -19.93 -16.55 3.33
N MET A 43 -18.84 -16.61 2.53
CA MET A 43 -18.03 -17.82 2.40
C MET A 43 -17.43 -18.25 3.74
N ARG A 44 -16.91 -17.32 4.54
CA ARG A 44 -16.39 -17.61 5.90
C ARG A 44 -17.46 -18.10 6.87
N ARG A 45 -18.71 -17.68 6.68
CA ARG A 45 -19.86 -18.16 7.46
C ARG A 45 -20.47 -19.46 6.91
N GLY A 46 -19.84 -20.09 5.91
CA GLY A 46 -20.23 -21.39 5.37
C GLY A 46 -21.28 -21.34 4.25
N TYR A 47 -21.55 -20.18 3.66
CA TYR A 47 -22.37 -20.12 2.46
C TYR A 47 -21.64 -20.81 1.30
N ASP A 48 -22.32 -21.73 0.63
CA ASP A 48 -21.78 -22.37 -0.56
C ASP A 48 -21.88 -21.48 -1.80
N VAL A 49 -21.17 -21.88 -2.84
CA VAL A 49 -21.14 -21.13 -4.11
C VAL A 49 -22.53 -21.06 -4.75
N GLU A 50 -23.36 -22.09 -4.61
CA GLU A 50 -24.70 -22.14 -5.20
C GLU A 50 -25.62 -21.09 -4.56
N ARG A 51 -25.62 -20.99 -3.23
CA ARG A 51 -26.39 -19.97 -2.52
C ARG A 51 -25.94 -18.56 -2.88
N ILE A 52 -24.62 -18.31 -2.90
CA ILE A 52 -24.06 -17.01 -3.27
C ILE A 52 -24.41 -16.68 -4.72
N HIS A 53 -24.32 -17.64 -5.65
CA HIS A 53 -24.75 -17.46 -7.04
C HIS A 53 -26.24 -17.13 -7.13
N ALA A 54 -27.08 -17.86 -6.39
CA ALA A 54 -28.54 -17.63 -6.40
C ALA A 54 -28.92 -16.21 -5.97
N LEU A 55 -28.20 -15.64 -4.99
CA LEU A 55 -28.42 -14.28 -4.48
C LEU A 55 -27.80 -13.20 -5.39
N THR A 56 -26.54 -13.38 -5.78
CA THR A 56 -25.74 -12.34 -6.47
C THR A 56 -25.90 -12.35 -7.98
N LYS A 57 -26.29 -13.48 -8.58
CA LYS A 57 -26.25 -13.79 -10.02
C LYS A 57 -24.83 -13.73 -10.63
N ILE A 58 -23.78 -13.64 -9.80
CA ILE A 58 -22.39 -13.72 -10.26
C ILE A 58 -22.10 -15.15 -10.72
N ASP A 59 -21.44 -15.31 -11.86
CA ASP A 59 -21.11 -16.62 -12.40
C ASP A 59 -20.28 -17.46 -11.41
N ARG A 60 -20.58 -18.73 -11.34
CA ARG A 60 -19.95 -19.70 -10.41
C ARG A 60 -18.44 -19.79 -10.61
N TRP A 61 -17.96 -19.63 -11.84
CA TRP A 61 -16.54 -19.68 -12.10
C TRP A 61 -15.76 -18.63 -11.28
N PHE A 62 -16.26 -17.39 -11.22
CA PHE A 62 -15.66 -16.34 -10.41
C PHE A 62 -15.79 -16.66 -8.91
N LEU A 63 -16.95 -17.15 -8.47
CA LEU A 63 -17.17 -17.48 -7.07
C LEU A 63 -16.25 -18.62 -6.58
N TYR A 64 -16.02 -19.64 -7.41
CA TYR A 64 -15.03 -20.68 -7.10
C TYR A 64 -13.61 -20.12 -7.00
N ARG A 65 -13.22 -19.15 -7.86
CA ARG A 65 -11.90 -18.50 -7.76
C ARG A 65 -11.77 -17.72 -6.45
N LEU A 66 -12.82 -17.00 -6.03
CA LEU A 66 -12.86 -16.32 -4.75
C LEU A 66 -12.80 -17.30 -3.57
N LYS A 67 -13.53 -18.42 -3.70
CA LYS A 67 -13.51 -19.48 -2.68
C LYS A 67 -12.11 -20.04 -2.46
N ASN A 68 -11.32 -20.26 -3.51
CA ASN A 68 -9.94 -20.73 -3.38
C ASN A 68 -9.09 -19.78 -2.49
N ILE A 69 -9.34 -18.46 -2.54
CA ILE A 69 -8.65 -17.48 -1.68
C ILE A 69 -9.08 -17.65 -0.23
N VAL A 70 -10.38 -17.88 0.02
CA VAL A 70 -10.90 -18.12 1.37
C VAL A 70 -10.34 -19.44 1.94
N ASP A 71 -10.31 -20.50 1.13
CA ASP A 71 -9.76 -21.79 1.55
C ASP A 71 -8.26 -21.69 1.89
N THR A 72 -7.48 -20.94 1.10
CA THR A 72 -6.08 -20.64 1.42
C THR A 72 -5.94 -19.82 2.70
N THR A 73 -6.86 -18.88 2.95
CA THR A 73 -6.89 -18.13 4.21
C THR A 73 -7.10 -19.05 5.42
N HIS A 74 -8.01 -20.02 5.31
CA HIS A 74 -8.26 -21.01 6.37
C HIS A 74 -7.03 -21.87 6.60
N ALA A 75 -6.41 -22.39 5.54
CA ALA A 75 -5.20 -23.20 5.66
C ALA A 75 -4.03 -22.44 6.30
N LEU A 76 -3.82 -21.16 5.94
CA LEU A 76 -2.83 -20.30 6.59
C LEU A 76 -3.11 -20.09 8.08
N ALA A 77 -4.40 -19.97 8.44
CA ALA A 77 -4.83 -19.71 9.81
C ALA A 77 -4.67 -20.90 10.77
N GLU A 78 -4.33 -22.09 10.25
CA GLU A 78 -3.98 -23.27 11.04
C GLU A 78 -2.59 -23.15 11.69
N SER A 79 -1.74 -22.26 11.17
CA SER A 79 -0.42 -21.96 11.75
C SER A 79 -0.48 -20.69 12.60
N ASP A 80 0.24 -20.66 13.71
CA ASP A 80 0.39 -19.47 14.58
C ASP A 80 1.77 -18.78 14.37
N GLU A 81 2.69 -19.43 13.66
CA GLU A 81 4.05 -18.93 13.37
C GLU A 81 4.39 -19.07 11.89
N ILE A 82 5.06 -18.06 11.33
CA ILE A 82 5.38 -18.03 9.90
C ILE A 82 6.34 -19.15 9.48
N ASP A 83 7.23 -19.57 10.36
CA ASP A 83 8.19 -20.64 10.09
C ASP A 83 7.54 -22.04 10.04
N ALA A 84 6.37 -22.20 10.66
CA ALA A 84 5.57 -23.43 10.62
C ALA A 84 4.71 -23.55 9.36
N VAL A 85 4.54 -22.47 8.58
CA VAL A 85 3.75 -22.52 7.34
C VAL A 85 4.46 -23.37 6.28
N ASP A 86 3.72 -24.33 5.71
CA ASP A 86 4.23 -25.16 4.59
C ASP A 86 4.70 -24.26 3.43
N PRO A 87 5.93 -24.46 2.90
CA PRO A 87 6.46 -23.67 1.79
C PRO A 87 5.58 -23.68 0.54
N ARG A 88 4.86 -24.77 0.26
CA ARG A 88 3.94 -24.86 -0.87
C ARG A 88 2.71 -24.00 -0.65
N LEU A 89 2.17 -23.98 0.57
CA LEU A 89 1.05 -23.14 0.95
C LEU A 89 1.45 -21.65 0.88
N LEU A 90 2.64 -21.30 1.38
CA LEU A 90 3.17 -19.93 1.28
C LEU A 90 3.31 -19.48 -0.17
N LYS A 91 3.86 -20.34 -1.04
CA LYS A 91 3.96 -20.06 -2.49
C LYS A 91 2.59 -19.90 -3.13
N LEU A 92 1.63 -20.78 -2.83
CA LEU A 92 0.25 -20.70 -3.33
C LEU A 92 -0.40 -19.38 -2.92
N ALA A 93 -0.26 -18.97 -1.66
CA ALA A 93 -0.78 -17.70 -1.18
C ALA A 93 -0.20 -16.52 -1.99
N LYS A 94 1.11 -16.50 -2.24
CA LYS A 94 1.74 -15.46 -3.07
C LYS A 94 1.21 -15.49 -4.50
N GLN A 95 1.02 -16.65 -5.10
CA GLN A 95 0.43 -16.82 -6.44
C GLN A 95 -1.01 -16.32 -6.51
N GLN A 96 -1.78 -16.49 -5.46
CA GLN A 96 -3.16 -15.98 -5.34
C GLN A 96 -3.22 -14.48 -4.99
N GLY A 97 -2.07 -13.82 -4.82
CA GLY A 97 -1.97 -12.38 -4.63
C GLY A 97 -2.04 -11.90 -3.19
N PHE A 98 -1.84 -12.77 -2.20
CA PHE A 98 -1.68 -12.35 -0.80
C PHE A 98 -0.41 -11.51 -0.64
N SER A 99 -0.51 -10.39 0.05
CA SER A 99 0.66 -9.61 0.47
C SER A 99 1.34 -10.26 1.68
N ASP A 100 2.61 -9.91 1.91
CA ASP A 100 3.35 -10.37 3.10
C ASP A 100 2.64 -9.90 4.38
N PHE A 101 2.11 -8.67 4.39
CA PHE A 101 1.29 -8.15 5.49
C PHE A 101 0.00 -8.95 5.70
N GLN A 102 -0.69 -9.33 4.63
CA GLN A 102 -1.93 -10.13 4.69
C GLN A 102 -1.66 -11.51 5.30
N ILE A 103 -0.58 -12.16 4.87
CA ILE A 103 -0.15 -13.45 5.40
C ILE A 103 0.21 -13.33 6.89
N ALA A 104 1.00 -12.30 7.26
CA ALA A 104 1.35 -12.03 8.65
C ALA A 104 0.10 -11.89 9.53
N ARG A 105 -0.87 -11.11 9.08
CA ARG A 105 -2.13 -10.87 9.81
C ARG A 105 -2.97 -12.14 10.00
N ILE A 106 -2.91 -13.08 9.08
CA ILE A 106 -3.63 -14.36 9.17
C ILE A 106 -2.90 -15.31 10.12
N VAL A 107 -1.58 -15.46 9.97
CA VAL A 107 -0.77 -16.43 10.69
C VAL A 107 -0.44 -15.94 12.10
N MET A 108 0.04 -14.71 12.24
CA MET A 108 0.58 -14.17 13.50
C MET A 108 -0.47 -13.44 14.36
N LYS A 109 -1.75 -13.71 14.15
CA LYS A 109 -2.89 -12.99 14.77
C LYS A 109 -2.84 -12.90 16.30
N LYS A 110 -2.21 -13.85 17.00
CA LYS A 110 -2.12 -13.90 18.46
C LYS A 110 -0.95 -13.10 19.03
N ALA A 111 0.12 -12.94 18.25
CA ALA A 111 1.37 -12.32 18.68
C ALA A 111 1.92 -11.39 17.57
N MET A 112 1.03 -10.66 16.91
CA MET A 112 1.41 -9.79 15.80
C MET A 112 2.17 -8.58 16.38
N PRO A 113 3.47 -8.44 16.07
CA PRO A 113 4.18 -7.18 16.29
C PRO A 113 3.55 -6.07 15.43
N ASP A 114 4.15 -4.89 15.39
CA ASP A 114 3.69 -3.89 14.43
C ASP A 114 3.64 -4.48 13.01
N GLY A 115 2.73 -3.93 12.19
CA GLY A 115 2.40 -4.53 10.89
C GLY A 115 3.59 -4.62 9.94
N ASP A 116 4.56 -3.71 10.05
CA ASP A 116 5.74 -3.68 9.18
C ASP A 116 6.74 -4.78 9.58
N THR A 117 7.01 -4.93 10.87
CA THR A 117 7.85 -6.01 11.42
C THR A 117 7.29 -7.37 11.06
N ALA A 118 5.96 -7.55 11.16
CA ALA A 118 5.29 -8.79 10.80
C ALA A 118 5.40 -9.10 9.31
N ALA A 119 5.19 -8.11 8.44
CA ALA A 119 5.35 -8.26 7.00
C ALA A 119 6.79 -8.62 6.62
N MET A 120 7.77 -8.00 7.29
CA MET A 120 9.19 -8.31 7.09
C MET A 120 9.57 -9.73 7.51
N ALA A 121 8.95 -10.28 8.55
CA ALA A 121 9.16 -11.68 8.94
C ALA A 121 8.69 -12.62 7.82
N VAL A 122 7.51 -12.38 7.24
CA VAL A 122 7.01 -13.13 6.09
C VAL A 122 7.93 -12.98 4.87
N ARG A 123 8.39 -11.74 4.57
CA ARG A 123 9.33 -11.48 3.48
C ARG A 123 10.63 -12.29 3.66
N ARG A 124 11.26 -12.23 4.82
CA ARG A 124 12.49 -12.99 5.11
C ARG A 124 12.27 -14.50 4.92
N ARG A 125 11.15 -15.01 5.43
CA ARG A 125 10.81 -16.44 5.29
C ARG A 125 10.64 -16.83 3.84
N ARG A 126 9.85 -16.09 3.04
CA ARG A 126 9.65 -16.46 1.63
C ARG A 126 10.93 -16.36 0.80
N LEU A 127 11.77 -15.36 1.07
CA LEU A 127 13.05 -15.20 0.39
C LEU A 127 14.02 -16.34 0.72
N SER A 128 14.08 -16.79 1.98
CA SER A 128 14.89 -17.95 2.40
C SER A 128 14.46 -19.25 1.72
N LEU A 129 13.19 -19.36 1.32
CA LEU A 129 12.61 -20.47 0.58
C LEU A 129 12.72 -20.32 -0.95
N GLY A 130 13.35 -19.24 -1.45
CA GLY A 130 13.42 -18.95 -2.88
C GLY A 130 12.09 -18.53 -3.51
N ILE A 131 11.08 -18.16 -2.69
CA ILE A 131 9.79 -17.67 -3.18
C ILE A 131 9.93 -16.18 -3.50
N ARG A 132 10.22 -15.87 -4.76
CA ARG A 132 10.41 -14.54 -5.32
C ARG A 132 9.46 -14.32 -6.48
N PRO A 133 8.99 -13.08 -6.70
CA PRO A 133 8.26 -12.76 -7.92
C PRO A 133 9.23 -12.73 -9.11
N VAL A 134 8.68 -12.85 -10.29
CA VAL A 134 9.37 -12.61 -11.57
C VAL A 134 8.81 -11.36 -12.23
N VAL A 135 9.64 -10.72 -13.07
CA VAL A 135 9.27 -9.56 -13.88
C VAL A 135 8.65 -10.03 -15.17
N LYS A 136 7.46 -9.56 -15.48
CA LYS A 136 6.79 -9.80 -16.74
C LYS A 136 6.53 -8.49 -17.46
N GLN A 137 6.70 -8.52 -18.79
CA GLN A 137 6.34 -7.41 -19.65
C GLN A 137 4.85 -7.49 -20.00
N ILE A 138 4.17 -6.34 -19.99
CA ILE A 138 2.77 -6.27 -20.41
C ILE A 138 2.72 -6.39 -21.94
N ASP A 139 2.08 -7.45 -22.41
CA ASP A 139 1.81 -7.65 -23.83
C ASP A 139 0.63 -6.77 -24.26
N THR A 140 0.91 -5.79 -25.12
CA THR A 140 -0.10 -4.87 -25.67
C THR A 140 -0.56 -5.27 -27.06
N LEU A 141 -0.06 -6.40 -27.61
CA LEU A 141 -0.27 -6.84 -28.99
C LEU A 141 -0.89 -8.23 -29.09
N ALA A 142 -1.49 -8.74 -28.00
CA ALA A 142 -2.19 -10.03 -27.91
C ALA A 142 -1.34 -11.22 -28.42
N ALA A 143 -0.04 -11.20 -28.18
CA ALA A 143 0.96 -12.16 -28.68
C ALA A 143 1.03 -12.31 -30.22
N GLU A 144 0.40 -11.42 -30.97
CA GLU A 144 0.50 -11.42 -32.44
C GLU A 144 1.85 -10.89 -32.93
N TYR A 145 2.49 -10.03 -32.11
CA TYR A 145 3.82 -9.48 -32.38
C TYR A 145 4.56 -9.25 -31.06
N PRO A 146 5.90 -9.36 -31.01
CA PRO A 146 6.65 -9.08 -29.77
C PRO A 146 6.38 -7.67 -29.27
N ALA A 147 5.90 -7.55 -28.03
CA ALA A 147 5.70 -6.25 -27.39
C ALA A 147 7.06 -5.59 -27.09
N MET A 148 7.22 -4.34 -27.52
CA MET A 148 8.42 -3.54 -27.33
C MET A 148 8.24 -2.45 -26.28
N THR A 149 7.14 -2.51 -25.51
CA THR A 149 6.84 -1.55 -24.44
C THR A 149 7.70 -1.81 -23.20
N ASN A 150 7.99 -0.75 -22.46
CA ASN A 150 8.72 -0.84 -21.21
C ASN A 150 7.80 -1.11 -19.99
N TYR A 151 6.54 -1.54 -20.21
CA TYR A 151 5.56 -1.80 -19.17
C TYR A 151 5.82 -3.16 -18.50
N LEU A 152 6.20 -3.11 -17.23
CA LEU A 152 6.57 -4.27 -16.44
C LEU A 152 5.63 -4.44 -15.25
N TYR A 153 5.50 -5.65 -14.75
CA TYR A 153 4.82 -5.95 -13.49
C TYR A 153 5.44 -7.17 -12.82
N LEU A 154 5.25 -7.29 -11.52
CA LEU A 154 5.72 -8.45 -10.77
C LEU A 154 4.61 -9.48 -10.54
N THR A 155 4.95 -10.74 -10.73
CA THR A 155 4.03 -11.87 -10.50
C THR A 155 4.74 -13.08 -9.91
N TYR A 156 4.02 -13.90 -9.14
CA TYR A 156 4.48 -15.22 -8.69
C TYR A 156 4.00 -16.35 -9.61
N ASN A 157 3.30 -16.02 -10.70
CA ASN A 157 2.75 -16.98 -11.67
C ASN A 157 3.62 -17.14 -12.92
N GLY A 158 4.88 -16.72 -12.86
CA GLY A 158 5.86 -16.92 -13.91
C GLY A 158 7.00 -17.84 -13.47
N SER A 159 7.78 -18.33 -14.45
CA SER A 159 8.96 -19.17 -14.22
C SER A 159 10.28 -18.45 -14.49
N ALA A 160 10.25 -17.34 -15.23
CA ALA A 160 11.42 -16.56 -15.59
C ALA A 160 11.03 -15.10 -15.82
N ASP A 161 12.02 -14.21 -15.73
CA ASP A 161 11.87 -12.79 -16.07
C ASP A 161 11.81 -12.62 -17.61
N ASP A 162 11.04 -11.63 -18.06
CA ASP A 162 10.95 -11.24 -19.47
C ASP A 162 11.98 -10.17 -19.84
N ILE A 163 12.70 -9.64 -18.87
CA ILE A 163 13.73 -8.61 -19.05
C ILE A 163 15.10 -9.13 -18.62
N ASP A 164 16.15 -8.55 -19.20
CA ASP A 164 17.49 -8.71 -18.68
C ASP A 164 17.62 -7.88 -17.38
N THR A 165 17.86 -8.57 -16.27
CA THR A 165 18.08 -7.98 -14.96
C THR A 165 19.56 -7.70 -14.68
N ALA A 166 20.44 -7.88 -15.66
CA ALA A 166 21.85 -7.49 -15.55
C ALA A 166 21.94 -6.01 -15.17
N THR A 167 22.49 -5.77 -13.99
CA THR A 167 22.54 -4.44 -13.39
C THR A 167 23.89 -3.78 -13.73
N ASP A 168 23.81 -2.62 -14.34
CA ASP A 168 24.98 -1.73 -14.47
C ASP A 168 25.11 -0.76 -13.28
N HIS A 169 24.27 -0.91 -12.24
CA HIS A 169 24.18 -0.09 -11.03
C HIS A 169 23.98 1.43 -11.27
N ARG A 170 23.75 1.81 -12.53
CA ARG A 170 23.52 3.21 -12.92
C ARG A 170 22.04 3.53 -13.10
N SER A 171 21.20 3.01 -12.23
CA SER A 171 19.77 3.30 -12.26
C SER A 171 19.31 4.06 -11.02
N VAL A 172 18.27 4.86 -11.19
CA VAL A 172 17.58 5.57 -10.12
C VAL A 172 16.09 5.24 -10.24
N VAL A 173 15.50 4.84 -9.13
CA VAL A 173 14.05 4.57 -9.05
C VAL A 173 13.34 5.85 -8.59
N VAL A 174 12.23 6.17 -9.25
CA VAL A 174 11.30 7.24 -8.86
C VAL A 174 9.96 6.61 -8.50
N LEU A 175 9.45 6.94 -7.31
CA LEU A 175 8.13 6.48 -6.89
C LEU A 175 7.07 7.51 -7.26
N GLY A 176 6.02 7.08 -7.97
CA GLY A 176 4.92 7.93 -8.37
C GLY A 176 3.83 8.08 -7.30
N SER A 177 2.76 8.78 -7.66
CA SER A 177 1.68 9.15 -6.74
C SER A 177 0.57 8.10 -6.61
N GLY A 178 0.58 7.06 -7.44
CA GLY A 178 -0.52 6.10 -7.51
C GLY A 178 -1.78 6.70 -8.15
N ALA A 179 -2.94 6.10 -7.87
CA ALA A 179 -4.21 6.58 -8.40
C ALA A 179 -4.58 7.97 -7.83
N TYR A 180 -5.18 8.82 -8.67
CA TYR A 180 -5.66 10.12 -8.23
C TYR A 180 -6.75 9.98 -7.17
N ARG A 181 -6.61 10.78 -6.11
CA ARG A 181 -7.53 10.87 -5.00
C ARG A 181 -7.31 12.18 -4.26
N ILE A 182 -8.17 12.50 -3.30
CA ILE A 182 -7.95 13.66 -2.42
C ILE A 182 -6.57 13.51 -1.73
N GLY A 183 -5.72 14.54 -1.90
CA GLY A 183 -4.35 14.55 -1.41
C GLY A 183 -3.31 13.94 -2.37
N SER A 184 -3.71 13.53 -3.58
CA SER A 184 -2.81 13.10 -4.65
C SER A 184 -3.31 13.66 -5.97
N SER A 185 -2.57 14.53 -6.62
CA SER A 185 -2.99 15.25 -7.80
C SER A 185 -1.89 15.34 -8.88
N VAL A 186 -2.22 15.97 -9.99
CA VAL A 186 -1.40 16.00 -11.22
C VAL A 186 -0.02 16.65 -11.03
N GLU A 187 0.13 17.55 -10.07
CA GLU A 187 1.43 18.18 -9.78
C GLU A 187 2.48 17.17 -9.30
N PHE A 188 2.11 16.12 -8.60
CA PHE A 188 3.04 15.05 -8.21
C PHE A 188 3.49 14.24 -9.41
N ASP A 189 2.61 14.02 -10.39
CA ASP A 189 2.99 13.37 -11.63
C ASP A 189 3.97 14.23 -12.43
N TRP A 190 3.71 15.55 -12.54
CA TRP A 190 4.64 16.49 -13.15
C TRP A 190 6.02 16.49 -12.47
N CYS A 191 6.07 16.47 -11.13
CA CYS A 191 7.33 16.36 -10.39
C CYS A 191 8.05 15.05 -10.70
N SER A 192 7.31 13.93 -10.76
CA SER A 192 7.88 12.61 -11.08
C SER A 192 8.47 12.57 -12.50
N VAL A 193 7.75 13.12 -13.49
CA VAL A 193 8.22 13.22 -14.89
C VAL A 193 9.52 14.05 -14.98
N ASN A 194 9.57 15.20 -14.29
CA ASN A 194 10.79 16.03 -14.28
C ASN A 194 11.96 15.32 -13.60
N ALA A 195 11.71 14.56 -12.54
CA ALA A 195 12.74 13.73 -11.89
C ALA A 195 13.28 12.68 -12.85
N LEU A 196 12.39 11.92 -13.53
CA LEU A 196 12.79 10.90 -14.52
C LEU A 196 13.60 11.49 -15.67
N GLN A 197 13.15 12.60 -16.24
CA GLN A 197 13.86 13.28 -17.32
C GLN A 197 15.23 13.80 -16.87
N THR A 198 15.35 14.25 -15.62
CA THR A 198 16.64 14.69 -15.06
C THR A 198 17.58 13.52 -14.88
N VAL A 199 17.10 12.39 -14.34
CA VAL A 199 17.87 11.15 -14.23
C VAL A 199 18.43 10.72 -15.60
N LYS A 200 17.59 10.74 -16.65
CA LYS A 200 18.02 10.42 -18.04
C LYS A 200 19.06 11.40 -18.55
N ARG A 201 18.88 12.72 -18.33
CA ARG A 201 19.86 13.75 -18.76
C ARG A 201 21.22 13.61 -18.10
N GLU A 202 21.24 13.14 -16.85
CA GLU A 202 22.49 12.85 -16.12
C GLU A 202 23.13 11.51 -16.54
N GLY A 203 22.58 10.81 -17.52
CA GLY A 203 23.12 9.56 -18.05
C GLY A 203 22.85 8.34 -17.18
N TRP A 204 21.84 8.40 -16.30
CA TRP A 204 21.39 7.28 -15.48
C TRP A 204 20.15 6.64 -16.09
N ARG A 205 19.99 5.33 -15.90
CA ARG A 205 18.75 4.65 -16.25
C ARG A 205 17.64 5.11 -15.30
N SER A 206 16.55 5.56 -15.88
CA SER A 206 15.36 5.97 -15.13
C SER A 206 14.38 4.80 -14.97
N VAL A 207 13.99 4.52 -13.73
CA VAL A 207 13.01 3.47 -13.41
C VAL A 207 11.85 4.11 -12.67
N MET A 208 10.63 3.90 -13.17
CA MET A 208 9.40 4.38 -12.55
C MET A 208 8.64 3.24 -11.89
N ILE A 209 8.11 3.47 -10.70
CA ILE A 209 7.10 2.60 -10.09
C ILE A 209 5.83 3.43 -9.91
N ASN A 210 4.79 3.12 -10.66
CA ASN A 210 3.48 3.78 -10.55
C ASN A 210 2.39 2.86 -11.10
N TYR A 211 1.13 3.10 -10.72
CA TYR A 211 0.00 2.30 -11.18
C TYR A 211 -1.20 3.13 -11.64
N ASN A 212 -1.03 4.42 -11.87
CA ASN A 212 -2.08 5.25 -12.46
C ASN A 212 -1.97 5.20 -13.99
N PRO A 213 -2.97 4.67 -14.71
CA PRO A 213 -2.91 4.58 -16.17
C PRO A 213 -3.16 5.90 -16.90
N GLU A 214 -3.61 6.92 -16.18
CA GLU A 214 -4.04 8.22 -16.73
C GLU A 214 -3.00 9.33 -16.48
N THR A 215 -1.73 8.97 -16.26
CA THR A 215 -0.66 9.94 -15.97
C THR A 215 0.47 9.87 -16.98
N VAL A 216 1.14 11.02 -17.18
CA VAL A 216 2.28 11.14 -18.10
C VAL A 216 3.48 10.31 -17.63
N SER A 217 3.68 10.18 -16.31
CA SER A 217 4.79 9.37 -15.78
C SER A 217 4.69 7.88 -16.12
N THR A 218 3.50 7.43 -16.50
CA THR A 218 3.26 6.04 -16.96
C THR A 218 3.16 5.91 -18.48
N ASP A 219 3.48 6.94 -19.24
CA ASP A 219 3.62 6.84 -20.68
C ASP A 219 4.90 6.07 -21.05
N TYR A 220 4.85 5.32 -22.15
CA TYR A 220 5.88 4.36 -22.55
C TYR A 220 7.26 4.98 -22.83
N ASP A 221 7.32 6.27 -23.12
CA ASP A 221 8.54 7.00 -23.51
C ASP A 221 9.14 7.86 -22.39
N MET A 222 8.47 7.94 -21.22
CA MET A 222 8.89 8.82 -20.13
C MET A 222 10.09 8.28 -19.36
N CYS A 223 10.25 6.97 -19.25
CA CYS A 223 11.35 6.33 -18.53
C CYS A 223 11.90 5.10 -19.27
N ASP A 224 13.05 4.60 -18.84
CA ASP A 224 13.66 3.42 -19.45
C ASP A 224 12.98 2.12 -19.01
N ARG A 225 12.47 2.08 -17.76
CA ARG A 225 11.66 0.97 -17.23
C ARG A 225 10.50 1.48 -16.41
N LEU A 226 9.31 0.99 -16.70
CA LEU A 226 8.09 1.30 -15.95
C LEU A 226 7.54 0.05 -15.30
N TYR A 227 7.62 -0.01 -13.96
CA TYR A 227 6.88 -1.01 -13.19
C TYR A 227 5.48 -0.49 -12.92
N PHE A 228 4.53 -0.98 -13.70
CA PHE A 228 3.12 -0.73 -13.50
C PHE A 228 2.61 -1.66 -12.39
N ASP A 229 2.90 -1.28 -11.15
CA ASP A 229 2.69 -2.12 -9.98
C ASP A 229 2.30 -1.29 -8.75
N GLU A 230 1.78 -1.96 -7.71
CA GLU A 230 1.35 -1.30 -6.47
C GLU A 230 2.54 -0.66 -5.72
N LEU A 231 2.29 0.54 -5.19
CA LEU A 231 3.24 1.29 -4.36
C LEU A 231 3.11 0.85 -2.89
N THR A 232 3.37 -0.43 -2.62
CA THR A 232 3.46 -0.97 -1.27
C THR A 232 4.90 -1.23 -0.90
N PHE A 233 5.20 -1.23 0.40
CA PHE A 233 6.55 -1.51 0.90
C PHE A 233 7.11 -2.84 0.34
N GLU A 234 6.30 -3.92 0.41
CA GLU A 234 6.67 -5.23 -0.13
C GLU A 234 7.08 -5.15 -1.60
N ARG A 235 6.24 -4.49 -2.42
CA ARG A 235 6.43 -4.48 -3.86
C ARG A 235 7.59 -3.59 -4.28
N VAL A 236 7.75 -2.44 -3.62
CA VAL A 236 8.90 -1.56 -3.82
C VAL A 236 10.20 -2.31 -3.48
N MET A 237 10.27 -2.98 -2.33
CA MET A 237 11.45 -3.77 -1.95
C MET A 237 11.73 -4.92 -2.93
N ASP A 238 10.70 -5.59 -3.48
CA ASP A 238 10.91 -6.64 -4.48
C ASP A 238 11.51 -6.07 -5.79
N ILE A 239 11.07 -4.88 -6.20
CA ILE A 239 11.63 -4.20 -7.39
C ILE A 239 13.05 -3.72 -7.11
N LEU A 240 13.33 -3.16 -5.94
CA LEU A 240 14.68 -2.75 -5.57
C LEU A 240 15.67 -3.92 -5.52
N ASP A 241 15.23 -5.09 -5.04
CA ASP A 241 16.04 -6.33 -5.07
C ASP A 241 16.38 -6.76 -6.50
N ILE A 242 15.49 -6.51 -7.47
CA ILE A 242 15.69 -6.87 -8.87
C ILE A 242 16.55 -5.82 -9.59
N GLU A 243 16.21 -4.55 -9.45
CA GLU A 243 16.86 -3.44 -10.17
C GLU A 243 18.22 -3.05 -9.58
N GLN A 244 18.47 -3.32 -8.29
CA GLN A 244 19.69 -2.93 -7.58
C GLN A 244 20.11 -1.46 -7.87
N PRO A 245 19.19 -0.49 -7.72
CA PRO A 245 19.44 0.88 -8.13
C PRO A 245 20.49 1.55 -7.23
N HIS A 246 21.08 2.63 -7.74
CA HIS A 246 21.91 3.52 -6.92
C HIS A 246 21.11 4.14 -5.76
N GLY A 247 19.84 4.45 -6.00
CA GLY A 247 18.96 5.00 -4.96
C GLY A 247 17.55 5.25 -5.46
N VAL A 248 16.71 5.77 -4.55
CA VAL A 248 15.27 5.97 -4.75
C VAL A 248 14.91 7.42 -4.46
N ILE A 249 14.16 8.05 -5.36
CA ILE A 249 13.54 9.38 -5.16
C ILE A 249 12.09 9.16 -4.72
N LEU A 250 11.73 9.65 -3.54
CA LEU A 250 10.41 9.48 -2.92
C LEU A 250 9.58 10.76 -2.95
N SER A 251 10.20 11.89 -2.62
CA SER A 251 9.52 13.15 -2.27
C SER A 251 8.76 13.81 -3.41
N VAL A 252 8.85 13.30 -4.62
CA VAL A 252 8.14 13.82 -5.81
C VAL A 252 6.74 13.18 -6.01
N GLY A 253 6.47 12.03 -5.37
CA GLY A 253 5.23 11.26 -5.57
C GLY A 253 4.11 11.58 -4.56
N GLY A 254 4.32 12.51 -3.63
CA GLY A 254 3.33 12.87 -2.61
C GLY A 254 3.20 11.85 -1.48
N GLN A 255 2.01 11.74 -0.92
CA GLN A 255 1.78 11.02 0.34
C GLN A 255 2.11 9.52 0.31
N ILE A 256 1.81 8.83 -0.81
CA ILE A 256 2.03 7.37 -0.88
C ILE A 256 3.50 7.01 -0.73
N PRO A 257 4.42 7.55 -1.54
CA PRO A 257 5.84 7.27 -1.35
C PRO A 257 6.41 7.88 -0.05
N ASN A 258 5.93 9.04 0.41
CA ASN A 258 6.38 9.62 1.68
C ASN A 258 6.12 8.68 2.86
N ASN A 259 4.96 8.00 2.88
CA ASN A 259 4.64 7.00 3.91
C ASN A 259 5.56 5.76 3.89
N LEU A 260 6.33 5.56 2.81
CA LEU A 260 7.31 4.48 2.71
C LEU A 260 8.71 4.91 3.18
N ALA A 261 8.98 6.22 3.32
CA ALA A 261 10.32 6.74 3.55
C ALA A 261 11.03 6.12 4.76
N VAL A 262 10.41 6.18 5.93
CA VAL A 262 10.98 5.62 7.17
C VAL A 262 11.14 4.10 7.09
N LYS A 263 10.23 3.39 6.40
CA LYS A 263 10.28 1.94 6.23
C LYS A 263 11.45 1.52 5.33
N LEU A 264 11.66 2.23 4.25
CA LEU A 264 12.76 1.99 3.31
C LEU A 264 14.12 2.34 3.94
N ASP A 265 14.18 3.42 4.72
CA ASP A 265 15.40 3.82 5.44
C ASP A 265 15.82 2.76 6.48
N ARG A 266 14.87 2.17 7.21
CA ARG A 266 15.12 1.06 8.15
C ARG A 266 15.73 -0.18 7.48
N GLU A 267 15.42 -0.40 6.22
CA GLU A 267 16.01 -1.48 5.41
C GLU A 267 17.23 -1.01 4.60
N HIS A 268 17.81 0.14 4.98
CA HIS A 268 19.04 0.70 4.41
C HIS A 268 18.99 1.02 2.91
N VAL A 269 17.78 1.32 2.41
CA VAL A 269 17.62 1.81 1.04
C VAL A 269 18.21 3.22 0.91
N ASN A 270 19.03 3.45 -0.10
CA ASN A 270 19.62 4.75 -0.37
C ASN A 270 18.54 5.72 -0.91
N ILE A 271 18.04 6.61 -0.05
CA ILE A 271 17.05 7.62 -0.40
C ILE A 271 17.75 8.86 -0.93
N LEU A 272 17.42 9.25 -2.15
CA LEU A 272 17.97 10.42 -2.83
C LEU A 272 17.06 11.65 -2.65
N GLY A 273 17.67 12.82 -2.49
CA GLY A 273 16.96 14.07 -2.27
C GLY A 273 16.63 14.28 -0.78
N THR A 274 15.35 14.46 -0.46
CA THR A 274 14.92 14.68 0.93
C THR A 274 15.07 13.39 1.75
N SER A 275 15.79 13.46 2.88
CA SER A 275 16.02 12.30 3.75
C SER A 275 14.73 11.80 4.39
N ALA A 276 14.69 10.51 4.74
CA ALA A 276 13.53 9.91 5.44
C ALA A 276 13.18 10.67 6.72
N ALA A 277 14.18 11.08 7.49
CA ALA A 277 13.97 11.85 8.72
C ALA A 277 13.35 13.23 8.44
N SER A 278 13.76 13.90 7.36
CA SER A 278 13.19 15.20 6.98
C SER A 278 11.78 15.07 6.45
N ILE A 279 11.47 14.00 5.70
CA ILE A 279 10.12 13.68 5.25
C ILE A 279 9.23 13.43 6.47
N ASP A 280 9.66 12.58 7.40
CA ASP A 280 8.92 12.25 8.61
C ASP A 280 8.66 13.48 9.49
N ASN A 281 9.66 14.35 9.67
CA ASN A 281 9.50 15.60 10.41
C ASN A 281 8.50 16.57 9.75
N ALA A 282 8.41 16.57 8.42
CA ALA A 282 7.47 17.42 7.69
C ALA A 282 6.03 16.86 7.67
N GLU A 283 5.89 15.54 7.63
CA GLU A 283 4.59 14.85 7.54
C GLU A 283 3.92 14.65 8.92
N ASP A 284 4.72 14.37 9.95
CA ASP A 284 4.23 14.24 11.31
C ASP A 284 4.02 15.63 11.92
N ARG A 285 2.76 15.93 12.22
CA ARG A 285 2.37 17.27 12.68
C ARG A 285 2.93 17.66 14.02
N ASN A 286 3.11 16.69 14.92
CA ASN A 286 3.73 16.91 16.21
C ASN A 286 5.20 17.29 16.04
N LYS A 287 5.94 16.51 15.26
CA LYS A 287 7.35 16.80 14.93
C LYS A 287 7.49 18.12 14.18
N PHE A 288 6.58 18.39 13.24
CA PHE A 288 6.59 19.65 12.49
C PHE A 288 6.35 20.85 13.42
N SER A 289 5.33 20.79 14.29
CA SER A 289 5.07 21.86 15.26
C SER A 289 6.22 22.03 16.26
N ALA A 290 6.80 20.95 16.77
CA ALA A 290 7.97 21.01 17.63
C ALA A 290 9.18 21.63 16.91
N MET A 291 9.36 21.36 15.62
CA MET A 291 10.38 22.00 14.80
C MET A 291 10.13 23.52 14.67
N LEU A 292 8.89 23.96 14.42
CA LEU A 292 8.53 25.37 14.36
C LEU A 292 8.82 26.09 15.69
N ASP A 293 8.47 25.46 16.80
CA ASP A 293 8.77 26.01 18.15
C ASP A 293 10.29 26.15 18.35
N SER A 294 11.09 25.17 17.93
CA SER A 294 12.55 25.22 18.04
C SER A 294 13.19 26.34 17.20
N LEU A 295 12.52 26.70 16.11
CA LEU A 295 12.93 27.78 15.20
C LEU A 295 12.34 29.16 15.61
N HIS A 296 11.58 29.20 16.70
CA HIS A 296 10.86 30.39 17.17
C HIS A 296 9.91 30.97 16.11
N ILE A 297 9.31 30.11 15.29
CA ILE A 297 8.28 30.49 14.32
C ILE A 297 6.94 30.44 15.02
N ASP A 298 6.23 31.56 14.97
CA ASP A 298 4.94 31.71 15.63
C ASP A 298 3.88 30.79 15.03
N GLN A 299 3.13 30.09 15.90
CA GLN A 299 2.06 29.17 15.55
C GLN A 299 1.00 29.15 16.66
N PRO A 300 -0.25 28.69 16.36
CA PRO A 300 -1.24 28.46 17.41
C PRO A 300 -0.72 27.50 18.47
N ARG A 301 -1.12 27.71 19.72
CA ARG A 301 -0.80 26.75 20.80
C ARG A 301 -1.33 25.36 20.43
N TRP A 302 -0.51 24.35 20.63
CA TRP A 302 -0.81 22.99 20.27
C TRP A 302 -0.32 22.01 21.33
N ARG A 303 -0.93 20.83 21.38
CA ARG A 303 -0.48 19.71 22.22
C ARG A 303 -0.93 18.40 21.59
N GLU A 304 -0.06 17.40 21.58
CA GLU A 304 -0.46 16.03 21.29
C GLU A 304 -1.08 15.41 22.53
N LEU A 305 -2.26 14.85 22.41
CA LEU A 305 -3.08 14.38 23.52
C LEU A 305 -3.51 12.95 23.26
N THR A 306 -3.33 12.08 24.25
CA THR A 306 -3.64 10.64 24.15
C THR A 306 -4.73 10.21 25.13
N ASN A 307 -5.11 11.08 26.08
CA ASN A 307 -6.15 10.81 27.06
C ASN A 307 -6.99 12.06 27.36
N PHE A 308 -8.16 11.87 27.96
CA PHE A 308 -9.11 12.96 28.23
C PHE A 308 -8.66 13.93 29.33
N ASP A 309 -7.90 13.48 30.32
CA ASP A 309 -7.44 14.34 31.40
C ASP A 309 -6.45 15.40 30.89
N ASP A 310 -5.57 15.01 29.97
CA ASP A 310 -4.65 15.92 29.29
C ASP A 310 -5.38 16.92 28.39
N ILE A 311 -6.48 16.49 27.75
CA ILE A 311 -7.34 17.38 26.94
C ILE A 311 -7.95 18.46 27.83
N THR A 312 -8.52 18.10 28.95
CA THR A 312 -9.13 19.06 29.92
C THR A 312 -8.10 20.05 30.40
N SER A 313 -6.92 19.58 30.79
CA SER A 313 -5.82 20.44 31.27
C SER A 313 -5.36 21.42 30.17
N PHE A 314 -5.33 21.00 28.91
CA PHE A 314 -4.97 21.89 27.80
C PHE A 314 -6.04 22.96 27.57
N ILE A 315 -7.32 22.59 27.66
CA ILE A 315 -8.44 23.53 27.49
C ILE A 315 -8.46 24.59 28.62
N ASP A 316 -8.17 24.16 29.85
CA ASP A 316 -8.05 25.09 31.00
C ASP A 316 -6.95 26.13 30.76
N GLU A 317 -5.89 25.75 30.03
CA GLU A 317 -4.78 26.64 29.69
C GLU A 317 -5.11 27.61 28.54
N VAL A 318 -5.75 27.11 27.45
CA VAL A 318 -5.90 27.87 26.20
C VAL A 318 -7.30 28.44 25.98
N GLY A 319 -8.34 27.86 26.62
CA GLY A 319 -9.75 28.19 26.42
C GLY A 319 -10.33 27.64 25.12
N PHE A 320 -11.62 27.90 24.90
CA PHE A 320 -12.31 27.61 23.65
C PHE A 320 -12.30 28.83 22.69
N PRO A 321 -12.41 28.65 21.37
CA PRO A 321 -12.57 27.39 20.66
C PRO A 321 -11.25 26.63 20.47
N VAL A 322 -11.31 25.31 20.41
CA VAL A 322 -10.18 24.44 20.08
C VAL A 322 -10.45 23.64 18.82
N LEU A 323 -9.40 23.40 18.02
CA LEU A 323 -9.44 22.54 16.86
C LEU A 323 -8.89 21.15 17.24
N VAL A 324 -9.77 20.16 17.23
CA VAL A 324 -9.37 18.75 17.42
C VAL A 324 -9.13 18.12 16.04
N ARG A 325 -7.99 17.45 15.88
CA ARG A 325 -7.64 16.81 14.61
C ARG A 325 -6.80 15.55 14.87
N PRO A 326 -7.08 14.43 14.15
CA PRO A 326 -6.20 13.26 14.17
C PRO A 326 -4.83 13.57 13.55
N SER A 327 -3.78 12.86 14.00
CA SER A 327 -2.40 13.10 13.56
C SER A 327 -2.18 12.83 12.06
N TYR A 328 -2.91 11.88 11.48
CA TYR A 328 -2.72 11.42 10.10
C TYR A 328 -3.99 11.55 9.24
N VAL A 329 -4.51 12.75 9.09
CA VAL A 329 -5.71 12.98 8.28
C VAL A 329 -5.44 14.01 7.20
N LEU A 330 -5.82 13.70 5.97
CA LEU A 330 -5.78 14.58 4.82
C LEU A 330 -7.10 15.32 4.63
N SER A 331 -7.00 16.55 4.11
CA SER A 331 -8.15 17.35 3.65
C SER A 331 -9.22 17.63 4.70
N GLY A 332 -8.84 17.75 5.98
CA GLY A 332 -9.74 18.12 7.04
C GLY A 332 -10.75 17.05 7.48
N ALA A 333 -10.62 15.81 6.99
CA ALA A 333 -11.48 14.73 7.45
C ALA A 333 -11.30 14.50 8.96
N ALA A 334 -12.41 14.28 9.67
CA ALA A 334 -12.45 14.12 11.13
C ALA A 334 -11.81 15.27 11.93
N MET A 335 -11.73 16.47 11.36
CA MET A 335 -11.38 17.71 12.08
C MET A 335 -12.64 18.37 12.58
N ASN A 336 -12.65 18.72 13.87
CA ASN A 336 -13.77 19.40 14.51
C ASN A 336 -13.28 20.64 15.26
N VAL A 337 -14.00 21.75 15.10
CA VAL A 337 -13.85 22.92 15.96
C VAL A 337 -14.85 22.75 17.10
N CYS A 338 -14.34 22.66 18.32
CA CYS A 338 -15.16 22.55 19.52
C CYS A 338 -15.19 23.92 20.21
N SER A 339 -16.40 24.45 20.42
CA SER A 339 -16.62 25.73 21.10
C SER A 339 -16.95 25.60 22.59
N ASN A 340 -17.15 24.37 23.05
CA ASN A 340 -17.48 24.04 24.44
C ASN A 340 -17.16 22.56 24.73
N THR A 341 -17.26 22.18 25.99
CA THR A 341 -16.97 20.84 26.47
C THR A 341 -17.92 19.78 25.92
N ASP A 342 -19.20 20.11 25.70
CA ASP A 342 -20.19 19.15 25.18
C ASP A 342 -19.88 18.78 23.72
N GLU A 343 -19.39 19.72 22.92
CA GLU A 343 -18.94 19.45 21.52
C GLU A 343 -17.66 18.62 21.48
N LEU A 344 -16.79 18.78 22.48
CA LEU A 344 -15.56 18.02 22.59
C LEU A 344 -15.80 16.55 22.92
N HIS A 345 -16.85 16.23 23.68
CA HIS A 345 -17.20 14.86 24.06
C HIS A 345 -18.01 14.08 23.02
N ARG A 346 -18.42 14.71 21.93
CA ARG A 346 -19.13 14.09 20.80
C ARG A 346 -18.18 13.56 19.75
#